data_000ca3bfe01006a7260f21b27077e146
#
_entry.id   000ca3bfe01006a7260f21b27077e146
#
_cell.length_a   1.000
_cell.length_b   1.000
_cell.length_c   1.000
_cell.angle_alpha   90.00
_cell.angle_beta   90.00
_cell.angle_gamma   90.00
#
_symmetry.space_group_name_H-M   'P 1'
#
loop_
_entity.id
_entity.type
_entity.pdbx_description
1 polymer ?
#
loop_
_entity_poly.entity_id
_entity_poly.type
_entity_poly.pdbx_seq_one_letter_code
_entity_poly.pdbx_strand_id
1 'polypeptide(L)'
;MKKENEQLEFKKSTGLLKEAVISACAFANKNGGAIYFGIKDNGEVLGQMVSDDTLKNIANTIKLNTEPRLFPTVEEIEIEGKSCIKVTVEESPLKPHTAYGRPYIRVGTSNQQIDQAAYRHYLESRFNGYGFDLSLIHI
;
A
#
# COMPACT_ATOMS: atom_id res chain seq x y z
N MET A 1 6.16 14.66 14.14
CA MET A 1 5.38 13.79 13.24
C MET A 1 4.46 12.89 14.05
N LYS A 2 3.28 12.60 13.53
CA LYS A 2 2.34 11.72 14.22
C LYS A 2 2.88 10.30 14.28
N LYS A 3 2.31 9.48 15.17
CA LYS A 3 2.66 8.06 15.24
C LYS A 3 2.03 7.28 14.10
N GLU A 4 2.58 6.12 13.78
CA GLU A 4 1.94 5.17 12.87
C GLU A 4 0.53 4.84 13.35
N ASN A 5 -0.37 4.60 12.40
CA ASN A 5 -1.75 4.20 12.67
C ASN A 5 -2.28 3.38 11.49
N GLU A 6 -3.58 3.16 11.44
CA GLU A 6 -4.19 2.33 10.39
C GLU A 6 -4.00 2.90 8.99
N GLN A 7 -3.77 4.22 8.86
CA GLN A 7 -3.60 4.89 7.57
C GLN A 7 -2.21 5.53 7.41
N LEU A 8 -1.26 5.18 8.29
CA LEU A 8 0.05 5.84 8.31
C LEU A 8 1.14 4.84 8.67
N GLU A 9 2.13 4.72 7.79
CA GLU A 9 3.28 3.83 7.96
C GLU A 9 4.57 4.62 7.77
N PHE A 10 5.59 4.36 8.61
CA PHE A 10 6.91 4.98 8.50
C PHE A 10 7.94 3.93 8.13
N LYS A 11 8.87 4.31 7.24
CA LYS A 11 10.02 3.51 6.85
C LYS A 11 11.26 4.39 6.90
N LYS A 12 12.35 3.87 7.46
CA LYS A 12 13.60 4.63 7.61
C LYS A 12 14.20 5.00 6.26
N SER A 13 14.10 4.12 5.28
CA SER A 13 14.70 4.31 3.97
C SER A 13 14.05 3.39 2.94
N THR A 14 14.41 3.61 1.67
CA THR A 14 13.97 2.79 0.54
C THR A 14 14.56 1.37 0.55
N GLY A 15 15.45 1.03 1.48
CA GLY A 15 15.90 -0.34 1.68
C GLY A 15 14.81 -1.29 2.15
N LEU A 16 13.65 -0.76 2.58
CA LEU A 16 12.50 -1.53 3.06
C LEU A 16 11.37 -1.58 2.04
N LEU A 17 11.67 -1.59 0.73
CA LEU A 17 10.66 -1.54 -0.34
C LEU A 17 9.70 -2.72 -0.32
N LYS A 18 10.17 -3.93 -0.03
CA LYS A 18 9.28 -5.09 0.03
C LYS A 18 8.17 -4.90 1.05
N GLU A 19 8.52 -4.40 2.24
CA GLU A 19 7.53 -4.13 3.29
C GLU A 19 6.58 -3.01 2.88
N ALA A 20 7.10 -2.01 2.15
CA ALA A 20 6.28 -0.91 1.66
C ALA A 20 5.26 -1.39 0.61
N VAL A 21 5.62 -2.33 -0.25
CA VAL A 21 4.70 -2.93 -1.21
C VAL A 21 3.55 -3.64 -0.47
N ILE A 22 3.88 -4.39 0.57
CA ILE A 22 2.88 -5.07 1.40
C ILE A 22 1.96 -4.06 2.09
N SER A 23 2.53 -2.97 2.62
CA SER A 23 1.74 -1.90 3.24
C SER A 23 0.80 -1.23 2.23
N ALA A 24 1.29 -0.97 1.01
CA ALA A 24 0.47 -0.38 -0.05
C ALA A 24 -0.73 -1.28 -0.38
N CYS A 25 -0.50 -2.59 -0.50
CA CYS A 25 -1.55 -3.57 -0.72
C CYS A 25 -2.58 -3.54 0.43
N ALA A 26 -2.10 -3.56 1.67
CA ALA A 26 -2.97 -3.56 2.85
C ALA A 26 -3.81 -2.29 2.93
N PHE A 27 -3.23 -1.12 2.62
CA PHE A 27 -3.96 0.15 2.57
C PHE A 27 -5.04 0.15 1.49
N ALA A 28 -4.69 -0.32 0.30
CA ALA A 28 -5.64 -0.38 -0.83
C ALA A 28 -6.84 -1.28 -0.51
N ASN A 29 -6.63 -2.32 0.28
CA ASN A 29 -7.67 -3.26 0.69
C ASN A 29 -8.49 -2.78 1.88
N LYS A 30 -8.19 -1.61 2.43
CA LYS A 30 -8.92 -1.06 3.58
C LYS A 30 -9.37 0.37 3.28
N ASN A 31 -8.80 1.34 3.94
CA ASN A 31 -9.24 2.74 3.85
C ASN A 31 -8.22 3.64 3.16
N GLY A 32 -7.23 3.06 2.50
CA GLY A 32 -6.12 3.83 1.97
C GLY A 32 -5.15 4.25 3.05
N GLY A 33 -4.10 4.97 2.68
CA GLY A 33 -3.12 5.45 3.64
C GLY A 33 -1.89 6.03 2.96
N ALA A 34 -0.91 6.37 3.77
CA ALA A 34 0.34 6.94 3.30
C ALA A 34 1.53 6.24 3.94
N ILE A 35 2.59 6.06 3.14
CA ILE A 35 3.87 5.52 3.59
C ILE A 35 4.89 6.63 3.45
N TYR A 36 5.62 6.91 4.53
CA TYR A 36 6.67 7.92 4.54
C TYR A 36 8.02 7.25 4.66
N PHE A 37 8.91 7.53 3.72
CA PHE A 37 10.31 7.09 3.79
C PHE A 37 11.19 8.19 4.33
N GLY A 38 12.11 7.85 5.21
CA GLY A 38 13.00 8.80 5.89
C GLY A 38 12.54 9.14 7.29
N ILE A 39 11.64 8.36 7.86
CA ILE A 39 11.10 8.56 9.21
C ILE A 39 11.19 7.24 9.97
N LYS A 40 11.68 7.29 11.20
CA LYS A 40 11.70 6.14 12.09
C LYS A 40 10.31 5.80 12.61
N ASP A 41 10.14 4.59 13.10
CA ASP A 41 8.87 4.12 13.67
C ASP A 41 8.36 5.02 14.79
N ASN A 42 9.26 5.65 15.53
CA ASN A 42 8.88 6.57 16.62
C ASN A 42 8.55 7.99 16.13
N GLY A 43 8.59 8.23 14.82
CA GLY A 43 8.28 9.53 14.22
C GLY A 43 9.49 10.45 14.05
N GLU A 44 10.69 10.02 14.45
CA GLU A 44 11.90 10.83 14.26
C GLU A 44 12.24 10.95 12.78
N VAL A 45 12.35 12.18 12.29
CA VAL A 45 12.64 12.44 10.88
C VAL A 45 14.15 12.36 10.64
N LEU A 46 14.55 11.38 9.84
CA LEU A 46 15.95 11.18 9.45
C LEU A 46 16.25 11.82 8.10
N GLY A 47 15.25 11.89 7.24
CA GLY A 47 15.45 12.24 5.84
C GLY A 47 16.08 11.10 5.05
N GLN A 48 16.16 11.27 3.74
CA GLN A 48 16.88 10.35 2.87
C GLN A 48 17.22 11.03 1.55
N MET A 49 18.12 10.42 0.80
CA MET A 49 18.42 10.88 -0.54
C MET A 49 17.26 10.56 -1.48
N VAL A 50 16.85 11.56 -2.26
CA VAL A 50 15.74 11.44 -3.19
C VAL A 50 16.19 11.92 -4.56
N SER A 51 15.93 11.11 -5.58
CA SER A 51 16.14 11.47 -6.97
C SER A 51 14.90 11.03 -7.77
N ASP A 52 14.79 11.47 -9.02
CA ASP A 52 13.72 11.01 -9.90
C ASP A 52 13.73 9.49 -10.05
N ASP A 53 14.90 8.89 -10.11
CA ASP A 53 15.04 7.44 -10.18
C ASP A 53 14.54 6.75 -8.93
N THR A 54 14.79 7.35 -7.75
CA THR A 54 14.25 6.81 -6.49
C THR A 54 12.73 6.77 -6.52
N LEU A 55 12.10 7.87 -6.93
CA LEU A 55 10.63 7.95 -6.99
C LEU A 55 10.05 6.96 -7.99
N LYS A 56 10.65 6.87 -9.18
CA LYS A 56 10.21 5.92 -10.21
C LYS A 56 10.38 4.48 -9.76
N ASN A 57 11.48 4.16 -9.10
CA ASN A 57 11.75 2.81 -8.61
C ASN A 57 10.70 2.38 -7.58
N ILE A 58 10.32 3.26 -6.67
CA ILE A 58 9.28 2.97 -5.68
C ILE A 58 7.95 2.69 -6.39
N ALA A 59 7.53 3.58 -7.28
CA ALA A 59 6.27 3.44 -8.00
C ALA A 59 6.24 2.14 -8.82
N ASN A 60 7.31 1.83 -9.53
CA ASN A 60 7.40 0.63 -10.35
C ASN A 60 7.43 -0.64 -9.51
N THR A 61 8.14 -0.64 -8.39
CA THR A 61 8.22 -1.79 -7.51
C THR A 61 6.84 -2.13 -6.94
N ILE A 62 6.09 -1.13 -6.53
CA ILE A 62 4.72 -1.33 -6.05
C ILE A 62 3.82 -1.85 -7.17
N LYS A 63 3.87 -1.22 -8.34
CA LYS A 63 3.05 -1.62 -9.48
C LYS A 63 3.31 -3.06 -9.91
N LEU A 64 4.59 -3.45 -10.00
CA LEU A 64 4.96 -4.76 -10.54
C LEU A 64 4.74 -5.92 -9.57
N ASN A 65 4.57 -5.63 -8.29
CA ASN A 65 4.43 -6.66 -7.26
C ASN A 65 3.04 -6.69 -6.60
N THR A 66 2.08 -5.98 -7.17
CA THR A 66 0.69 -5.99 -6.72
C THR A 66 -0.23 -6.44 -7.85
N GLU A 67 -1.30 -7.16 -7.49
CA GLU A 67 -2.30 -7.66 -8.44
C GLU A 67 -3.70 -7.52 -7.84
N PRO A 68 -4.66 -6.81 -8.45
CA PRO A 68 -4.46 -5.90 -9.58
C PRO A 68 -3.39 -4.84 -9.28
N ARG A 69 -2.76 -4.31 -10.31
CA ARG A 69 -1.65 -3.36 -10.13
C ARG A 69 -2.10 -2.10 -9.43
N LEU A 70 -1.29 -1.64 -8.48
CA LEU A 70 -1.50 -0.36 -7.80
C LEU A 70 -0.65 0.73 -8.44
N PHE A 71 -1.21 1.92 -8.54
CA PHE A 71 -0.55 3.09 -9.10
C PHE A 71 -0.54 4.21 -8.06
N PRO A 72 0.32 4.11 -7.03
CA PRO A 72 0.34 5.10 -5.97
C PRO A 72 0.92 6.42 -6.44
N THR A 73 0.61 7.49 -5.73
CA THR A 73 1.26 8.78 -5.90
C THR A 73 2.53 8.79 -5.08
N VAL A 74 3.69 8.96 -5.73
CA VAL A 74 4.99 8.98 -5.07
C VAL A 74 5.62 10.34 -5.27
N GLU A 75 5.92 11.02 -4.17
CA GLU A 75 6.43 12.40 -4.23
C GLU A 75 7.48 12.68 -3.17
N GLU A 76 8.41 13.57 -3.51
CA GLU A 76 9.36 14.09 -2.54
C GLU A 76 8.67 15.19 -1.73
N ILE A 77 8.83 15.14 -0.41
CA ILE A 77 8.31 16.17 0.50
C ILE A 77 9.42 16.59 1.46
N GLU A 78 9.26 17.76 2.06
CA GLU A 78 10.18 18.24 3.08
C GLU A 78 9.47 18.22 4.43
N ILE A 79 10.11 17.58 5.41
CA ILE A 79 9.62 17.51 6.79
C ILE A 79 10.77 17.94 7.70
N GLU A 80 10.54 18.95 8.51
CA GLU A 80 11.55 19.48 9.44
C GLU A 80 12.87 19.80 8.74
N GLY A 81 12.78 20.34 7.53
CA GLY A 81 13.95 20.72 6.72
C GLY A 81 14.68 19.57 6.07
N LYS A 82 14.15 18.35 6.13
CA LYS A 82 14.78 17.16 5.57
C LYS A 82 13.93 16.57 4.45
N SER A 83 14.58 16.06 3.40
CA SER A 83 13.89 15.42 2.29
C SER A 83 13.41 14.05 2.70
N CYS A 84 12.12 13.80 2.45
CA CYS A 84 11.48 12.51 2.68
C CYS A 84 10.66 12.16 1.44
N ILE A 85 10.11 10.94 1.42
CA ILE A 85 9.25 10.52 0.33
C ILE A 85 7.89 10.14 0.91
N LYS A 86 6.83 10.60 0.27
CA LYS A 86 5.46 10.22 0.64
C LYS A 86 4.86 9.39 -0.49
N VAL A 87 4.38 8.22 -0.14
CA VAL A 87 3.63 7.34 -1.04
C VAL A 87 2.18 7.35 -0.58
N THR A 88 1.29 7.85 -1.42
CA THR A 88 -0.14 7.90 -1.11
C THR A 88 -0.86 6.78 -1.83
N VAL A 89 -1.60 5.98 -1.08
CA VAL A 89 -2.38 4.84 -1.60
C VAL A 89 -3.83 5.08 -1.26
N GLU A 90 -4.68 5.14 -2.27
CA GLU A 90 -6.12 5.29 -2.05
C GLU A 90 -6.78 3.94 -1.83
N GLU A 91 -7.91 3.95 -1.12
CA GLU A 91 -8.74 2.76 -1.03
C GLU A 91 -9.17 2.36 -2.44
N SER A 92 -8.94 1.10 -2.80
CA SER A 92 -9.20 0.64 -4.16
C SER A 92 -10.64 0.17 -4.33
N PRO A 93 -11.28 0.49 -5.47
CA PRO A 93 -12.56 -0.14 -5.82
C PRO A 93 -12.37 -1.57 -6.33
N LEU A 94 -11.13 -2.00 -6.61
CA LEU A 94 -10.82 -3.31 -7.18
C LEU A 94 -10.33 -4.31 -6.14
N LYS A 95 -10.77 -4.16 -4.88
CA LYS A 95 -10.39 -5.10 -3.81
C LYS A 95 -10.87 -6.52 -4.12
N PRO A 96 -10.12 -7.55 -3.70
CA PRO A 96 -8.87 -7.48 -2.97
C PRO A 96 -7.65 -7.43 -3.90
N HIS A 97 -6.63 -6.71 -3.47
CA HIS A 97 -5.31 -6.73 -4.09
C HIS A 97 -4.42 -7.74 -3.38
N THR A 98 -3.43 -8.24 -4.10
CA THR A 98 -2.36 -9.06 -3.50
C THR A 98 -1.02 -8.35 -3.67
N ALA A 99 -0.10 -8.63 -2.77
CA ALA A 99 1.30 -8.24 -2.88
C ALA A 99 2.15 -9.51 -2.81
N TYR A 100 3.04 -9.69 -3.79
CA TYR A 100 3.84 -10.92 -3.90
C TYR A 100 2.96 -12.17 -3.88
N GLY A 101 1.79 -12.10 -4.51
CA GLY A 101 0.86 -13.21 -4.61
C GLY A 101 0.00 -13.48 -3.37
N ARG A 102 0.08 -12.62 -2.34
CA ARG A 102 -0.68 -12.81 -1.09
C ARG A 102 -1.54 -11.60 -0.77
N PRO A 103 -2.78 -11.80 -0.31
CA PRO A 103 -3.65 -10.70 0.07
C PRO A 103 -3.36 -10.23 1.49
N TYR A 104 -3.18 -8.91 1.65
CA TYR A 104 -2.94 -8.29 2.95
C TYR A 104 -3.98 -7.23 3.23
N ILE A 105 -4.31 -7.06 4.51
CA ILE A 105 -5.22 -6.01 4.97
C ILE A 105 -4.61 -5.31 6.18
N ARG A 106 -4.88 -4.01 6.28
CA ARG A 106 -4.37 -3.20 7.39
C ARG A 106 -5.23 -3.43 8.63
N VAL A 107 -4.57 -3.80 9.75
CA VAL A 107 -5.23 -3.96 11.04
C VAL A 107 -4.41 -3.19 12.06
N GLY A 108 -4.92 -2.02 12.50
CA GLY A 108 -4.14 -1.11 13.32
C GLY A 108 -2.88 -0.67 12.58
N THR A 109 -1.70 -0.94 13.16
CA THR A 109 -0.41 -0.60 12.56
C THR A 109 0.26 -1.79 11.89
N SER A 110 -0.45 -2.91 11.70
CA SER A 110 0.12 -4.11 11.10
C SER A 110 -0.55 -4.47 9.78
N ASN A 111 0.21 -5.17 8.94
CA ASN A 111 -0.28 -5.71 7.68
C ASN A 111 -0.48 -7.21 7.88
N GLN A 112 -1.73 -7.66 7.87
CA GLN A 112 -2.06 -9.06 8.12
C GLN A 112 -2.50 -9.74 6.84
N GLN A 113 -2.06 -10.97 6.65
CA GLN A 113 -2.47 -11.75 5.50
C GLN A 113 -3.91 -12.21 5.69
N ILE A 114 -4.73 -12.00 4.66
CA ILE A 114 -6.12 -12.42 4.65
C ILE A 114 -6.14 -13.95 4.42
N ASP A 115 -6.92 -14.69 5.22
CA ASP A 115 -7.05 -16.13 5.03
C ASP A 115 -7.88 -16.46 3.78
N GLN A 116 -7.87 -17.74 3.35
CA GLN A 116 -8.55 -18.16 2.13
C GLN A 116 -10.05 -17.91 2.15
N ALA A 117 -10.70 -18.15 3.29
CA ALA A 117 -12.15 -17.96 3.40
C ALA A 117 -12.52 -16.48 3.25
N ALA A 118 -11.80 -15.60 3.95
CA ALA A 118 -12.03 -14.17 3.86
C ALA A 118 -11.70 -13.65 2.45
N TYR A 119 -10.61 -14.13 1.85
CA TYR A 119 -10.23 -13.73 0.50
C TYR A 119 -11.31 -14.10 -0.52
N ARG A 120 -11.85 -15.31 -0.41
CA ARG A 120 -12.95 -15.76 -1.28
C ARG A 120 -14.18 -14.85 -1.11
N HIS A 121 -14.50 -14.50 0.13
CA HIS A 121 -15.61 -13.61 0.43
C HIS A 121 -15.43 -12.24 -0.23
N TYR A 122 -14.21 -11.67 -0.15
CA TYR A 122 -13.90 -10.40 -0.82
C TYR A 122 -14.05 -10.50 -2.34
N LEU A 123 -13.64 -11.60 -2.94
CA LEU A 123 -13.79 -11.80 -4.39
C LEU A 123 -15.27 -11.86 -4.78
N GLU A 124 -16.09 -12.56 -4.03
CA GLU A 124 -17.53 -12.64 -4.26
C GLU A 124 -18.18 -11.26 -4.12
N SER A 125 -17.80 -10.52 -3.09
CA SER A 125 -18.31 -9.17 -2.86
C SER A 125 -17.95 -8.22 -4.00
N ARG A 126 -16.76 -8.38 -4.58
CA ARG A 126 -16.33 -7.57 -5.74
C ARG A 126 -17.30 -7.75 -6.90
N PHE A 127 -17.60 -9.00 -7.28
CA PHE A 127 -18.51 -9.26 -8.38
C PHE A 127 -19.89 -8.72 -8.09
N ASN A 128 -20.41 -8.93 -6.89
CA ASN A 128 -21.72 -8.42 -6.49
C ASN A 128 -21.75 -6.89 -6.46
N GLY A 129 -20.67 -6.26 -6.01
CA GLY A 129 -20.55 -4.81 -5.94
C GLY A 129 -20.57 -4.11 -7.29
N TYR A 130 -20.19 -4.82 -8.35
CA TYR A 130 -20.24 -4.30 -9.72
C TYR A 130 -21.52 -4.66 -10.45
N GLY A 131 -22.48 -5.28 -9.77
CA GLY A 131 -23.73 -5.66 -10.38
C GLY A 131 -23.64 -6.79 -11.38
N PHE A 132 -22.56 -7.56 -11.35
CA PHE A 132 -22.40 -8.70 -12.23
C PHE A 132 -23.35 -9.83 -11.81
N ASP A 133 -24.04 -10.41 -12.78
CA ASP A 133 -24.75 -11.65 -12.58
C ASP A 133 -23.77 -12.79 -12.87
N LEU A 134 -23.41 -13.53 -11.83
CA LEU A 134 -22.44 -14.62 -11.94
C LEU A 134 -22.88 -15.70 -12.91
N SER A 135 -24.19 -15.83 -13.17
CA SER A 135 -24.70 -16.81 -14.13
C SER A 135 -24.31 -16.46 -15.57
N LEU A 136 -23.93 -15.21 -15.83
CA LEU A 136 -23.49 -14.76 -17.15
C LEU A 136 -21.99 -14.89 -17.35
N ILE A 137 -21.25 -15.23 -16.32
CA ILE A 137 -19.79 -15.36 -16.37
C ILE A 137 -19.45 -16.83 -16.57
N HIS A 138 -18.94 -17.14 -17.76
CA HIS A 138 -18.47 -18.49 -18.08
C HIS A 138 -16.99 -18.55 -17.75
N ILE A 139 -16.69 -19.26 -16.71
CA ILE A 139 -15.31 -19.44 -16.25
C ILE A 139 -14.86 -20.84 -16.62
#